data_6833f1b1fa0ea251f6af4c7259748a67
#
_entry.id   6833f1b1fa0ea251f6af4c7259748a67
#
_cell.length_a   1.000
_cell.length_b   1.000
_cell.length_c   1.000
_cell.angle_alpha   90.00
_cell.angle_beta   90.00
_cell.angle_gamma   90.00
#
_symmetry.space_group_name_H-M   'P 1'
#
loop_
_entity.id
_entity.type
_entity.pdbx_description
1 polymer ?
#
loop_
_entity_poly.entity_id
_entity_poly.type
_entity_poly.pdbx_seq_one_letter_code
_entity_poly.pdbx_strand_id
1 'polypeptide(L)'
;MRPPPFAPRARVALVVAHPGHELRLFHWLHLTRPVVSVLTDGSGAAGASRIGSTTRILDAAGARPGSLYAALSDRRVYQAILAGDEDFFRERLEVLADGLAAEAIDDVVFDAAEGFNPVHDLCNLLAAAAARRASAHRGLAVRAWDFPLEGRPDACEPALLPRAVTWRLGPLELRRKLDAISGYEELSGEATRALAQLGREAFAIERVRPATRGRLDPSPCGTPPDYESHGRDRVDSGRYAAVIRYAEHVRPIADAIDALVASPA
;
A
#
# COMPACT_ATOMS: atom_id res chain seq x y z
N MET A 1 -23.11 17.34 8.61
CA MET A 1 -21.88 16.96 9.33
C MET A 1 -21.39 15.64 8.73
N ARG A 2 -20.13 15.54 8.36
CA ARG A 2 -19.56 14.33 7.72
C ARG A 2 -19.43 13.21 8.77
N PRO A 3 -19.77 11.93 8.46
CA PRO A 3 -19.62 10.84 9.41
C PRO A 3 -18.13 10.65 9.78
N PRO A 4 -17.86 10.08 10.96
CA PRO A 4 -16.49 9.75 11.35
C PRO A 4 -15.83 8.79 10.35
N PRO A 5 -14.49 8.71 10.33
CA PRO A 5 -13.77 7.73 9.53
C PRO A 5 -14.26 6.32 9.82
N PHE A 6 -14.37 5.48 8.77
CA PHE A 6 -14.77 4.08 8.89
C PHE A 6 -16.09 3.85 9.64
N ALA A 7 -17.04 4.79 9.53
CA ALA A 7 -18.38 4.62 10.10
C ALA A 7 -19.03 3.32 9.54
N PRO A 8 -19.98 2.68 10.24
CA PRO A 8 -20.54 1.38 9.87
C PRO A 8 -21.14 1.28 8.46
N ARG A 9 -21.44 2.42 7.82
CA ARG A 9 -21.95 2.50 6.44
C ARG A 9 -20.98 3.14 5.47
N ALA A 10 -19.76 3.48 5.91
CA ALA A 10 -18.74 4.02 5.01
C ALA A 10 -18.29 2.94 4.02
N ARG A 11 -18.17 3.31 2.75
CA ARG A 11 -17.59 2.47 1.72
C ARG A 11 -16.08 2.66 1.75
N VAL A 12 -15.36 1.57 1.92
CA VAL A 12 -13.92 1.61 2.20
C VAL A 12 -13.17 0.84 1.12
N ALA A 13 -12.03 1.37 0.72
CA ALA A 13 -11.09 0.67 -0.14
C ALA A 13 -9.73 0.49 0.54
N LEU A 14 -9.04 -0.58 0.19
CA LEU A 14 -7.63 -0.84 0.48
C LEU A 14 -6.86 -0.90 -0.84
N VAL A 15 -5.75 -0.21 -0.93
CA VAL A 15 -4.85 -0.25 -2.10
C VAL A 15 -3.45 -0.59 -1.62
N VAL A 16 -2.92 -1.73 -2.04
CA VAL A 16 -1.60 -2.21 -1.63
C VAL A 16 -0.72 -2.54 -2.83
N ALA A 17 0.58 -2.38 -2.66
CA ALA A 17 1.55 -2.67 -3.70
C ALA A 17 1.64 -4.17 -4.01
N HIS A 18 1.70 -4.99 -2.96
CA HIS A 18 1.93 -6.43 -3.06
C HIS A 18 0.94 -7.24 -2.23
N PRO A 19 0.63 -8.49 -2.65
CA PRO A 19 -0.09 -9.46 -1.85
C PRO A 19 0.64 -9.75 -0.53
N GLY A 20 -0.12 -9.77 0.57
CA GLY A 20 0.38 -9.97 1.93
C GLY A 20 0.43 -8.69 2.78
N HIS A 21 0.43 -7.49 2.18
CA HIS A 21 0.40 -6.22 2.93
C HIS A 21 -0.90 -6.06 3.73
N GLU A 22 -2.00 -6.58 3.22
CA GLU A 22 -3.30 -6.59 3.90
C GLU A 22 -3.26 -7.25 5.28
N LEU A 23 -2.30 -8.13 5.55
CA LEU A 23 -2.12 -8.76 6.85
C LEU A 23 -1.77 -7.76 7.97
N ARG A 24 -1.22 -6.59 7.64
CA ARG A 24 -1.00 -5.50 8.60
C ARG A 24 -2.31 -5.03 9.21
N LEU A 25 -3.41 -5.07 8.44
CA LEU A 25 -4.74 -4.61 8.80
C LEU A 25 -5.77 -5.75 8.81
N PHE A 26 -5.36 -6.96 9.21
CA PHE A 26 -6.18 -8.17 9.15
C PHE A 26 -7.51 -8.06 9.90
N HIS A 27 -7.49 -7.53 11.12
CA HIS A 27 -8.71 -7.33 11.90
C HIS A 27 -9.61 -6.25 11.28
N TRP A 28 -9.01 -5.16 10.83
CA TRP A 28 -9.71 -4.09 10.14
C TRP A 28 -10.39 -4.57 8.84
N LEU A 29 -9.79 -5.50 8.09
CA LEU A 29 -10.43 -6.13 6.92
C LEU A 29 -11.76 -6.79 7.29
N HIS A 30 -11.80 -7.53 8.39
CA HIS A 30 -13.03 -8.20 8.87
C HIS A 30 -14.10 -7.22 9.35
N LEU A 31 -13.69 -6.07 9.89
CA LEU A 31 -14.61 -5.03 10.35
C LEU A 31 -15.23 -4.24 9.19
N THR A 32 -14.44 -3.93 8.17
CA THR A 32 -14.84 -2.97 7.12
C THR A 32 -15.21 -3.61 5.80
N ARG A 33 -14.73 -4.84 5.54
CA ARG A 33 -14.95 -5.59 4.30
C ARG A 33 -14.69 -4.74 3.06
N PRO A 34 -13.47 -4.21 2.89
CA PRO A 34 -13.17 -3.22 1.87
C PRO A 34 -13.18 -3.81 0.46
N VAL A 35 -13.22 -2.92 -0.52
CA VAL A 35 -12.80 -3.21 -1.90
C VAL A 35 -11.28 -3.14 -1.93
N VAL A 36 -10.59 -4.20 -2.39
CA VAL A 36 -9.14 -4.32 -2.29
C VAL A 36 -8.51 -4.34 -3.67
N SER A 37 -7.68 -3.34 -3.94
CA SER A 37 -6.80 -3.30 -5.11
C SER A 37 -5.38 -3.68 -4.71
N VAL A 38 -4.75 -4.53 -5.51
CA VAL A 38 -3.38 -5.01 -5.34
C VAL A 38 -2.62 -4.73 -6.63
N LEU A 39 -1.58 -3.89 -6.59
CA LEU A 39 -0.91 -3.40 -7.79
C LEU A 39 -0.17 -4.51 -8.53
N THR A 40 0.52 -5.40 -7.81
CA THR A 40 1.30 -6.49 -8.40
C THR A 40 0.85 -7.86 -7.90
N ASP A 41 1.32 -8.92 -8.57
CA ASP A 41 1.04 -10.30 -8.17
C ASP A 41 1.96 -10.83 -7.05
N GLY A 42 2.93 -10.02 -6.61
CA GLY A 42 3.89 -10.39 -5.58
C GLY A 42 4.86 -11.51 -5.98
N SER A 43 5.02 -11.75 -7.30
CA SER A 43 5.86 -12.84 -7.80
C SER A 43 7.35 -12.68 -7.48
N GLY A 44 7.83 -11.45 -7.30
CA GLY A 44 9.21 -11.16 -6.93
C GLY A 44 10.24 -11.88 -7.80
N ALA A 45 11.36 -12.22 -7.18
CA ALA A 45 12.41 -13.00 -7.85
C ALA A 45 12.05 -14.50 -8.04
N ALA A 46 11.10 -15.02 -7.26
CA ALA A 46 10.66 -16.41 -7.34
C ALA A 46 9.76 -16.70 -8.54
N GLY A 47 9.16 -15.65 -9.12
CA GLY A 47 8.29 -15.77 -10.29
C GLY A 47 6.92 -16.41 -10.02
N ALA A 48 6.61 -16.76 -8.76
CA ALA A 48 5.34 -17.36 -8.37
C ALA A 48 4.42 -16.30 -7.75
N SER A 49 3.22 -16.15 -8.30
CA SER A 49 2.22 -15.20 -7.79
C SER A 49 1.76 -15.58 -6.38
N ARG A 50 1.64 -14.58 -5.50
CA ARG A 50 1.11 -14.71 -4.14
C ARG A 50 -0.37 -14.36 -4.02
N ILE A 51 -1.02 -13.99 -5.14
CA ILE A 51 -2.40 -13.48 -5.12
C ILE A 51 -3.41 -14.49 -4.59
N GLY A 52 -3.17 -15.79 -4.79
CA GLY A 52 -4.04 -16.84 -4.28
C GLY A 52 -4.16 -16.85 -2.75
N SER A 53 -3.07 -16.57 -2.04
CA SER A 53 -3.08 -16.47 -0.57
C SER A 53 -3.83 -15.23 -0.12
N THR A 54 -3.60 -14.06 -0.75
CA THR A 54 -4.39 -12.84 -0.49
C THR A 54 -5.88 -13.06 -0.79
N THR A 55 -6.23 -13.71 -1.91
CA THR A 55 -7.65 -13.98 -2.24
C THR A 55 -8.32 -14.78 -1.13
N ARG A 56 -7.68 -15.82 -0.59
CA ARG A 56 -8.23 -16.58 0.55
C ARG A 56 -8.46 -15.71 1.80
N ILE A 57 -7.53 -14.78 2.08
CA ILE A 57 -7.69 -13.82 3.20
C ILE A 57 -8.89 -12.89 2.97
N LEU A 58 -9.04 -12.34 1.76
CA LEU A 58 -10.14 -11.46 1.43
C LEU A 58 -11.49 -12.18 1.51
N ASP A 59 -11.58 -13.38 0.95
CA ASP A 59 -12.80 -14.19 1.00
C ASP A 59 -13.22 -14.47 2.45
N ALA A 60 -12.26 -14.87 3.30
CA ALA A 60 -12.51 -15.11 4.72
C ALA A 60 -12.97 -13.86 5.48
N ALA A 61 -12.52 -12.69 5.06
CA ALA A 61 -12.91 -11.41 5.65
C ALA A 61 -14.24 -10.86 5.06
N GLY A 62 -14.74 -11.41 3.96
CA GLY A 62 -15.87 -10.87 3.20
C GLY A 62 -15.50 -9.57 2.46
N ALA A 63 -14.22 -9.34 2.23
CA ALA A 63 -13.70 -8.30 1.35
C ALA A 63 -13.74 -8.78 -0.11
N ARG A 64 -13.58 -7.87 -1.07
CA ARG A 64 -13.66 -8.23 -2.48
C ARG A 64 -12.60 -7.54 -3.32
N PRO A 65 -12.17 -8.15 -4.44
CA PRO A 65 -11.26 -7.54 -5.38
C PRO A 65 -11.78 -6.19 -5.91
N GLY A 66 -10.86 -5.25 -6.10
CA GLY A 66 -11.08 -3.93 -6.69
C GLY A 66 -10.69 -3.87 -8.17
N SER A 67 -10.60 -2.63 -8.69
CA SER A 67 -10.33 -2.36 -10.11
C SER A 67 -8.93 -2.79 -10.58
N LEU A 68 -7.93 -2.73 -9.71
CA LEU A 68 -6.62 -3.32 -9.93
C LEU A 68 -6.45 -4.49 -8.97
N TYR A 69 -6.37 -5.70 -9.48
CA TYR A 69 -6.18 -6.89 -8.65
C TYR A 69 -5.15 -7.82 -9.26
N ALA A 70 -3.88 -7.57 -8.94
CA ALA A 70 -2.71 -8.38 -9.29
C ALA A 70 -2.61 -8.79 -10.78
N ALA A 71 -3.06 -7.91 -11.66
CA ALA A 71 -2.97 -8.12 -13.11
C ALA A 71 -1.55 -7.97 -13.66
N LEU A 72 -0.60 -7.51 -12.83
CA LEU A 72 0.76 -7.18 -13.22
C LEU A 72 1.76 -8.01 -12.40
N SER A 73 2.76 -8.58 -13.07
CA SER A 73 3.90 -9.15 -12.34
C SER A 73 4.79 -8.05 -11.76
N ASP A 74 5.48 -8.33 -10.66
CA ASP A 74 6.48 -7.43 -10.10
C ASP A 74 7.48 -6.98 -11.17
N ARG A 75 7.97 -7.94 -11.97
CA ARG A 75 8.91 -7.67 -13.07
C ARG A 75 8.39 -6.58 -14.03
N ARG A 76 7.11 -6.63 -14.42
CA ARG A 76 6.53 -5.64 -15.33
C ARG A 76 6.52 -4.23 -14.72
N VAL A 77 6.19 -4.13 -13.43
CA VAL A 77 6.18 -2.84 -12.73
C VAL A 77 7.60 -2.29 -12.57
N TYR A 78 8.57 -3.13 -12.16
CA TYR A 78 9.98 -2.73 -12.08
C TYR A 78 10.54 -2.28 -13.44
N GLN A 79 10.18 -2.96 -14.54
CA GLN A 79 10.57 -2.53 -15.89
C GLN A 79 9.97 -1.17 -16.28
N ALA A 80 8.71 -0.92 -15.92
CA ALA A 80 8.07 0.38 -16.16
C ALA A 80 8.77 1.51 -15.39
N ILE A 81 9.16 1.25 -14.14
CA ILE A 81 9.92 2.22 -13.33
C ILE A 81 11.28 2.53 -14.00
N LEU A 82 12.04 1.51 -14.36
CA LEU A 82 13.37 1.68 -14.99
C LEU A 82 13.28 2.37 -16.36
N ALA A 83 12.18 2.18 -17.08
CA ALA A 83 11.94 2.82 -18.36
C ALA A 83 11.41 4.27 -18.25
N GLY A 84 11.04 4.73 -17.04
CA GLY A 84 10.33 6.00 -16.87
C GLY A 84 8.98 6.02 -17.61
N ASP A 85 8.27 4.88 -17.66
CA ASP A 85 7.02 4.69 -18.40
C ASP A 85 5.86 5.40 -17.69
N GLU A 86 5.78 6.72 -17.85
CA GLU A 86 4.76 7.56 -17.22
C GLU A 86 3.34 7.16 -17.65
N ASP A 87 3.14 6.78 -18.92
CA ASP A 87 1.83 6.37 -19.44
C ASP A 87 1.33 5.10 -18.75
N PHE A 88 2.25 4.16 -18.47
CA PHE A 88 1.92 2.97 -17.69
C PHE A 88 1.33 3.33 -16.32
N PHE A 89 1.91 4.28 -15.59
CA PHE A 89 1.43 4.69 -14.27
C PHE A 89 0.18 5.57 -14.37
N ARG A 90 0.06 6.40 -15.40
CA ARG A 90 -1.13 7.19 -15.69
C ARG A 90 -2.36 6.30 -15.86
N GLU A 91 -2.27 5.26 -16.68
CA GLU A 91 -3.38 4.31 -16.87
C GLU A 91 -3.81 3.64 -15.55
N ARG A 92 -2.86 3.30 -14.66
CA ARG A 92 -3.18 2.70 -13.36
C ARG A 92 -3.85 3.69 -12.43
N LEU A 93 -3.42 4.95 -12.46
CA LEU A 93 -4.10 6.03 -11.76
C LEU A 93 -5.55 6.16 -12.20
N GLU A 94 -5.83 6.20 -13.50
CA GLU A 94 -7.20 6.33 -14.02
C GLU A 94 -8.06 5.12 -13.60
N VAL A 95 -7.57 3.90 -13.77
CA VAL A 95 -8.29 2.68 -13.36
C VAL A 95 -8.62 2.70 -11.86
N LEU A 96 -7.69 3.15 -11.01
CA LEU A 96 -7.93 3.28 -9.57
C LEU A 96 -8.95 4.39 -9.29
N ALA A 97 -8.81 5.56 -9.90
CA ALA A 97 -9.69 6.71 -9.68
C ALA A 97 -11.14 6.38 -10.08
N ASP A 98 -11.32 5.79 -11.26
CA ASP A 98 -12.63 5.36 -11.75
C ASP A 98 -13.24 4.29 -10.85
N GLY A 99 -12.44 3.32 -10.41
CA GLY A 99 -12.88 2.30 -9.45
C GLY A 99 -13.34 2.89 -8.12
N LEU A 100 -12.56 3.81 -7.53
CA LEU A 100 -12.94 4.49 -6.29
C LEU A 100 -14.21 5.32 -6.46
N ALA A 101 -14.39 5.97 -7.60
CA ALA A 101 -15.58 6.78 -7.90
C ALA A 101 -16.82 5.90 -8.11
N ALA A 102 -16.72 4.85 -8.93
CA ALA A 102 -17.81 3.92 -9.23
C ALA A 102 -18.31 3.19 -7.98
N GLU A 103 -17.39 2.80 -7.10
CA GLU A 103 -17.69 2.17 -5.81
C GLU A 103 -18.16 3.17 -4.74
N ALA A 104 -18.19 4.45 -5.06
CA ALA A 104 -18.54 5.54 -4.17
C ALA A 104 -17.75 5.50 -2.84
N ILE A 105 -16.44 5.24 -2.91
CA ILE A 105 -15.57 5.09 -1.73
C ILE A 105 -15.52 6.38 -0.91
N ASP A 106 -15.63 6.26 0.41
CA ASP A 106 -15.55 7.36 1.38
C ASP A 106 -14.17 7.47 2.03
N ASP A 107 -13.55 6.31 2.29
CA ASP A 107 -12.23 6.18 2.88
C ASP A 107 -11.38 5.22 2.06
N VAL A 108 -10.18 5.62 1.68
CA VAL A 108 -9.18 4.75 1.06
C VAL A 108 -7.96 4.63 1.97
N VAL A 109 -7.52 3.41 2.19
CA VAL A 109 -6.33 3.06 2.98
C VAL A 109 -5.29 2.47 2.05
N PHE A 110 -4.01 2.81 2.21
CA PHE A 110 -2.94 2.32 1.35
C PHE A 110 -1.59 2.24 2.05
N ASP A 111 -0.63 1.60 1.41
CA ASP A 111 0.74 1.48 1.90
C ASP A 111 1.36 2.87 2.16
N ALA A 112 2.11 3.03 3.25
CA ALA A 112 2.91 4.22 3.47
C ALA A 112 4.08 4.30 2.48
N ALA A 113 4.49 5.52 2.12
CA ALA A 113 5.75 5.75 1.41
C ALA A 113 6.88 5.84 2.45
N GLU A 114 7.78 4.86 2.44
CA GLU A 114 8.82 4.71 3.47
C GLU A 114 10.25 4.72 2.88
N GLY A 115 10.39 4.81 1.54
CA GLY A 115 11.69 4.77 0.86
C GLY A 115 12.36 3.39 0.88
N PHE A 116 11.66 2.37 1.35
CA PHE A 116 12.18 1.00 1.45
C PHE A 116 12.04 0.23 0.14
N ASN A 117 10.91 0.41 -0.57
CA ASN A 117 10.62 -0.24 -1.84
C ASN A 117 9.97 0.78 -2.79
N PRO A 118 10.50 0.95 -4.02
CA PRO A 118 9.97 1.95 -4.96
C PRO A 118 8.53 1.67 -5.41
N VAL A 119 8.09 0.41 -5.41
CA VAL A 119 6.71 0.03 -5.75
C VAL A 119 5.73 0.41 -4.64
N HIS A 120 6.14 0.30 -3.35
CA HIS A 120 5.35 0.78 -2.21
C HIS A 120 5.13 2.28 -2.29
N ASP A 121 6.20 3.04 -2.53
CA ASP A 121 6.16 4.49 -2.63
C ASP A 121 5.28 4.94 -3.80
N LEU A 122 5.40 4.30 -4.97
CA LEU A 122 4.53 4.59 -6.12
C LEU A 122 3.08 4.15 -5.89
N CYS A 123 2.83 3.06 -5.17
CA CYS A 123 1.48 2.66 -4.79
C CYS A 123 0.82 3.70 -3.89
N ASN A 124 1.54 4.24 -2.90
CA ASN A 124 1.10 5.35 -2.07
C ASN A 124 0.68 6.55 -2.92
N LEU A 125 1.56 6.97 -3.83
CA LEU A 125 1.32 8.11 -4.70
C LEU A 125 0.10 7.91 -5.59
N LEU A 126 0.00 6.75 -6.27
CA LEU A 126 -1.13 6.40 -7.13
C LEU A 126 -2.45 6.42 -6.35
N ALA A 127 -2.49 5.80 -5.17
CA ALA A 127 -3.69 5.72 -4.35
C ALA A 127 -4.12 7.11 -3.83
N ALA A 128 -3.16 7.94 -3.39
CA ALA A 128 -3.43 9.30 -2.95
C ALA A 128 -3.93 10.19 -4.11
N ALA A 129 -3.34 10.05 -5.29
CA ALA A 129 -3.75 10.75 -6.51
C ALA A 129 -5.16 10.29 -6.96
N ALA A 130 -5.42 8.98 -6.97
CA ALA A 130 -6.72 8.40 -7.30
C ALA A 130 -7.82 8.89 -6.36
N ALA A 131 -7.55 8.99 -5.05
CA ALA A 131 -8.49 9.55 -4.09
C ALA A 131 -8.86 11.01 -4.40
N ARG A 132 -7.88 11.83 -4.81
CA ARG A 132 -8.11 13.22 -5.22
C ARG A 132 -8.97 13.31 -6.48
N ARG A 133 -8.67 12.50 -7.51
CA ARG A 133 -9.46 12.47 -8.75
C ARG A 133 -10.88 11.95 -8.52
N ALA A 134 -11.03 10.86 -7.78
CA ALA A 134 -12.35 10.35 -7.40
C ALA A 134 -13.16 11.38 -6.59
N SER A 135 -12.49 12.18 -5.74
CA SER A 135 -13.13 13.27 -5.02
C SER A 135 -13.65 14.35 -5.97
N ALA A 136 -12.87 14.73 -6.97
CA ALA A 136 -13.25 15.72 -7.99
C ALA A 136 -14.45 15.21 -8.82
N HIS A 137 -14.38 13.98 -9.33
CA HIS A 137 -15.46 13.35 -10.11
C HIS A 137 -16.78 13.27 -9.34
N ARG A 138 -16.72 13.00 -8.03
CA ARG A 138 -17.91 12.81 -7.20
C ARG A 138 -18.44 14.11 -6.57
N GLY A 139 -17.67 15.18 -6.59
CA GLY A 139 -17.95 16.38 -5.79
C GLY A 139 -17.95 16.15 -4.28
N LEU A 140 -17.42 15.02 -3.82
CA LEU A 140 -17.35 14.58 -2.42
C LEU A 140 -15.94 14.09 -2.12
N ALA A 141 -15.33 14.63 -1.07
CA ALA A 141 -13.96 14.26 -0.72
C ALA A 141 -13.86 12.80 -0.29
N VAL A 142 -12.95 12.05 -0.87
CA VAL A 142 -12.48 10.74 -0.40
C VAL A 142 -11.37 10.99 0.64
N ARG A 143 -11.51 10.39 1.83
CA ARG A 143 -10.46 10.49 2.88
C ARG A 143 -9.36 9.49 2.58
N ALA A 144 -8.12 9.94 2.66
CA ALA A 144 -6.93 9.15 2.38
C ALA A 144 -6.17 8.84 3.68
N TRP A 145 -5.81 7.57 3.86
CA TRP A 145 -5.13 7.04 5.02
C TRP A 145 -3.98 6.15 4.58
N ASP A 146 -2.88 6.13 5.32
CA ASP A 146 -1.80 5.18 5.10
C ASP A 146 -1.50 4.35 6.35
N PHE A 147 -0.75 3.27 6.18
CA PHE A 147 -0.24 2.44 7.26
C PHE A 147 1.19 2.00 6.99
N PRO A 148 2.04 1.90 8.04
CA PRO A 148 3.44 1.51 7.87
C PRO A 148 3.57 0.02 7.55
N LEU A 149 4.49 -0.31 6.66
CA LEU A 149 4.90 -1.67 6.33
C LEU A 149 6.18 -2.06 7.06
N GLU A 150 7.11 -1.09 7.18
CA GLU A 150 8.38 -1.31 7.85
C GLU A 150 8.27 -1.13 9.37
N GLY A 151 9.08 -1.88 10.08
CA GLY A 151 9.16 -1.79 11.54
C GLY A 151 7.86 -2.15 12.26
N ARG A 152 7.57 -1.42 13.32
CA ARG A 152 6.44 -1.71 14.21
C ARG A 152 5.09 -1.35 13.56
N PRO A 153 4.09 -2.26 13.64
CA PRO A 153 2.73 -2.01 13.10
C PRO A 153 2.03 -0.78 13.69
N ASP A 154 2.39 -0.40 14.91
CA ASP A 154 1.83 0.74 15.62
C ASP A 154 2.62 2.05 15.45
N ALA A 155 3.63 2.06 14.58
CA ALA A 155 4.43 3.25 14.33
C ALA A 155 3.55 4.40 13.79
N CYS A 156 3.72 5.58 14.38
CA CYS A 156 3.02 6.79 13.96
C CYS A 156 3.81 8.01 14.41
N GLU A 157 3.97 8.97 13.53
CA GLU A 157 4.57 10.25 13.89
C GLU A 157 3.74 10.95 14.97
N PRO A 158 4.37 11.55 16.00
CA PRO A 158 3.64 12.22 17.09
C PRO A 158 2.62 13.26 16.62
N ALA A 159 2.93 13.98 15.55
CA ALA A 159 2.04 14.99 14.95
C ALA A 159 0.77 14.41 14.32
N LEU A 160 0.81 13.15 13.85
CA LEU A 160 -0.31 12.46 13.23
C LEU A 160 -1.13 11.65 14.23
N LEU A 161 -0.54 11.29 15.37
CA LEU A 161 -1.15 10.40 16.37
C LEU A 161 -2.55 10.86 16.84
N PRO A 162 -2.82 12.15 17.10
CA PRO A 162 -4.15 12.60 17.51
C PRO A 162 -5.25 12.42 16.45
N ARG A 163 -4.86 12.21 15.20
CA ARG A 163 -5.75 12.03 14.05
C ARG A 163 -5.75 10.60 13.51
N ALA A 164 -4.87 9.74 14.01
CA ALA A 164 -4.78 8.34 13.62
C ALA A 164 -5.96 7.55 14.19
N VAL A 165 -6.38 6.52 13.45
CA VAL A 165 -7.37 5.55 13.93
C VAL A 165 -6.64 4.26 14.31
N THR A 166 -6.92 3.77 15.50
CA THR A 166 -6.21 2.63 16.08
C THR A 166 -7.19 1.57 16.57
N TRP A 167 -7.00 0.34 16.14
CA TRP A 167 -7.69 -0.84 16.65
C TRP A 167 -6.73 -1.63 17.55
N ARG A 168 -7.20 -1.96 18.76
CA ARG A 168 -6.48 -2.80 19.69
C ARG A 168 -7.16 -4.17 19.69
N LEU A 169 -6.42 -5.18 19.27
CA LEU A 169 -6.90 -6.54 19.15
C LEU A 169 -6.89 -7.21 20.53
N GLY A 170 -8.00 -7.84 20.88
CA GLY A 170 -8.04 -8.74 22.01
C GLY A 170 -7.30 -10.06 21.73
N PRO A 171 -7.20 -10.95 22.72
CA PRO A 171 -6.45 -12.20 22.57
C PRO A 171 -6.94 -13.09 21.43
N LEU A 172 -8.24 -13.10 21.16
CA LEU A 172 -8.83 -13.92 20.09
C LEU A 172 -8.53 -13.33 18.71
N GLU A 173 -8.70 -12.03 18.54
CA GLU A 173 -8.42 -11.32 17.28
C GLU A 173 -6.93 -11.40 16.95
N LEU A 174 -6.06 -11.21 17.94
CA LEU A 174 -4.61 -11.35 17.76
C LEU A 174 -4.25 -12.78 17.31
N ARG A 175 -4.83 -13.80 17.95
CA ARG A 175 -4.60 -15.19 17.56
C ARG A 175 -4.99 -15.40 16.09
N ARG A 176 -6.19 -14.99 15.69
CA ARG A 176 -6.67 -15.12 14.30
C ARG A 176 -5.73 -14.42 13.30
N LYS A 177 -5.25 -13.22 13.64
CA LYS A 177 -4.28 -12.51 12.82
C LYS A 177 -2.97 -13.28 12.70
N LEU A 178 -2.43 -13.78 13.81
CA LEU A 178 -1.17 -14.54 13.79
C LEU A 178 -1.31 -15.87 13.06
N ASP A 179 -2.47 -16.53 13.17
CA ASP A 179 -2.76 -17.76 12.42
C ASP A 179 -2.83 -17.47 10.91
N ALA A 180 -3.43 -16.35 10.50
CA ALA A 180 -3.46 -15.92 9.11
C ALA A 180 -2.06 -15.59 8.57
N ILE A 181 -1.23 -14.89 9.35
CA ILE A 181 0.16 -14.59 9.02
C ILE A 181 0.97 -15.89 8.85
N SER A 182 0.81 -16.84 9.77
CA SER A 182 1.52 -18.12 9.74
C SER A 182 1.04 -19.03 8.59
N GLY A 183 -0.22 -18.93 8.21
CA GLY A 183 -0.82 -19.67 7.09
C GLY A 183 -0.52 -19.08 5.71
N TYR A 184 0.16 -17.93 5.65
CA TYR A 184 0.58 -17.32 4.40
C TYR A 184 1.96 -17.88 4.00
N GLU A 185 1.95 -19.00 3.28
CA GLU A 185 3.15 -19.83 3.03
C GLU A 185 4.30 -19.04 2.39
N GLU A 186 4.01 -18.20 1.40
CA GLU A 186 5.00 -17.45 0.64
C GLU A 186 5.69 -16.35 1.47
N LEU A 187 5.10 -15.96 2.60
CA LEU A 187 5.65 -14.97 3.53
C LEU A 187 6.15 -15.57 4.85
N SER A 188 6.16 -16.90 4.99
CA SER A 188 6.50 -17.58 6.25
C SER A 188 7.85 -17.17 6.82
N GLY A 189 8.87 -17.01 5.98
CA GLY A 189 10.20 -16.58 6.40
C GLY A 189 10.24 -15.12 6.88
N GLU A 190 9.52 -14.22 6.22
CA GLU A 190 9.40 -12.80 6.59
C GLU A 190 8.58 -12.66 7.88
N ALA A 191 7.47 -13.37 7.97
CA ALA A 191 6.61 -13.42 9.15
C ALA A 191 7.37 -13.91 10.38
N THR A 192 8.13 -14.99 10.26
CA THR A 192 8.95 -15.54 11.35
C THR A 192 9.98 -14.51 11.85
N ARG A 193 10.69 -13.85 10.94
CA ARG A 193 11.65 -12.81 11.31
C ARG A 193 10.98 -11.63 11.99
N ALA A 194 9.87 -11.13 11.45
CA ALA A 194 9.13 -10.02 12.04
C ALA A 194 8.60 -10.34 13.44
N LEU A 195 8.05 -11.55 13.65
CA LEU A 195 7.59 -12.01 14.96
C LEU A 195 8.74 -12.16 15.97
N ALA A 196 9.88 -12.66 15.53
CA ALA A 196 11.06 -12.76 16.39
C ALA A 196 11.64 -11.39 16.78
N GLN A 197 11.64 -10.45 15.85
CA GLN A 197 12.20 -9.12 16.05
C GLN A 197 11.29 -8.20 16.88
N LEU A 198 9.97 -8.20 16.61
CA LEU A 198 9.03 -7.25 17.17
C LEU A 198 8.24 -7.81 18.36
N GLY A 199 8.19 -9.14 18.50
CA GLY A 199 7.33 -9.82 19.46
C GLY A 199 5.86 -9.84 19.02
N ARG A 200 5.12 -10.84 19.53
CA ARG A 200 3.71 -11.07 19.14
C ARG A 200 2.79 -9.89 19.48
N GLU A 201 3.03 -9.22 20.61
CA GLU A 201 2.21 -8.12 21.10
C GLU A 201 2.26 -6.87 20.19
N ALA A 202 3.32 -6.69 19.40
CA ALA A 202 3.39 -5.62 18.43
C ALA A 202 2.29 -5.73 17.36
N PHE A 203 1.84 -6.96 17.09
CA PHE A 203 0.78 -7.25 16.10
C PHE A 203 -0.65 -7.07 16.66
N ALA A 204 -0.79 -6.82 17.98
CA ALA A 204 -2.07 -6.54 18.62
C ALA A 204 -2.60 -5.12 18.31
N ILE A 205 -1.86 -4.33 17.58
CA ILE A 205 -2.26 -2.98 17.20
C ILE A 205 -2.30 -2.86 15.67
N GLU A 206 -3.43 -2.42 15.18
CA GLU A 206 -3.60 -1.98 13.81
C GLU A 206 -3.86 -0.49 13.80
N ARG A 207 -3.16 0.24 12.94
CA ARG A 207 -3.26 1.69 12.90
C ARG A 207 -3.20 2.20 11.48
N VAL A 208 -4.09 3.13 11.17
CA VAL A 208 -3.99 3.97 9.99
C VAL A 208 -3.90 5.43 10.42
N ARG A 209 -3.18 6.21 9.65
CA ARG A 209 -2.98 7.63 9.90
C ARG A 209 -3.43 8.44 8.67
N PRO A 210 -3.86 9.70 8.83
CA PRO A 210 -4.17 10.52 7.66
C PRO A 210 -2.95 10.56 6.74
N ALA A 211 -3.14 10.15 5.49
CA ALA A 211 -2.06 10.22 4.52
C ALA A 211 -1.61 11.68 4.40
N THR A 212 -0.36 11.91 4.71
CA THR A 212 0.30 13.18 4.38
C THR A 212 0.40 13.23 2.87
N ARG A 213 0.09 14.38 2.26
CA ARG A 213 0.20 14.55 0.81
C ARG A 213 1.51 13.94 0.37
N GLY A 214 1.43 12.93 -0.51
CA GLY A 214 2.55 12.16 -0.95
C GLY A 214 3.70 13.02 -1.45
N ARG A 215 4.51 13.49 -0.54
CA ARG A 215 5.86 13.89 -0.86
C ARG A 215 6.63 12.59 -0.84
N LEU A 216 6.80 12.04 -2.02
CA LEU A 216 7.89 11.12 -2.26
C LEU A 216 9.23 11.86 -2.17
N ASP A 217 9.37 12.73 -1.16
CA ASP A 217 10.68 13.26 -0.80
C ASP A 217 11.27 12.25 0.18
N PRO A 218 12.11 11.33 -0.30
CA PRO A 218 12.56 10.20 0.50
C PRO A 218 13.40 10.63 1.70
N SER A 219 13.78 11.90 1.76
CA SER A 219 14.47 12.44 2.92
C SER A 219 14.45 13.96 2.92
N PRO A 220 13.95 14.59 4.00
CA PRO A 220 14.16 16.01 4.27
C PRO A 220 15.67 16.38 4.35
N CYS A 221 16.55 15.37 4.48
CA CYS A 221 18.00 15.51 4.65
C CYS A 221 18.80 15.21 3.37
N GLY A 222 18.15 14.97 2.22
CA GLY A 222 18.85 14.65 0.96
C GLY A 222 19.50 13.27 0.92
N THR A 223 19.16 12.38 1.86
CA THR A 223 19.66 11.00 1.84
C THR A 223 18.89 10.18 0.81
N PRO A 224 19.53 9.41 -0.09
CA PRO A 224 18.83 8.51 -0.99
C PRO A 224 17.95 7.51 -0.23
N PRO A 225 16.81 7.10 -0.81
CA PRO A 225 15.96 6.09 -0.18
C PRO A 225 16.69 4.74 -0.10
N ASP A 226 16.28 3.92 0.89
CA ASP A 226 16.94 2.64 1.21
C ASP A 226 16.95 1.66 0.03
N TYR A 227 15.93 1.71 -0.83
CA TYR A 227 15.89 0.85 -2.02
C TYR A 227 17.04 1.12 -3.01
N GLU A 228 17.67 2.31 -2.99
CA GLU A 228 18.85 2.56 -3.83
C GLU A 228 20.09 1.82 -3.33
N SER A 229 20.34 1.82 -2.01
CA SER A 229 21.47 1.08 -1.43
C SER A 229 21.25 -0.41 -1.57
N HIS A 230 20.04 -0.90 -1.26
CA HIS A 230 19.67 -2.28 -1.47
C HIS A 230 19.78 -2.70 -2.95
N GLY A 231 19.35 -1.83 -3.87
CA GLY A 231 19.49 -2.05 -5.31
C GLY A 231 20.95 -2.21 -5.75
N ARG A 232 21.87 -1.38 -5.23
CA ARG A 232 23.31 -1.51 -5.49
C ARG A 232 23.84 -2.87 -5.05
N ASP A 233 23.53 -3.29 -3.82
CA ASP A 233 23.96 -4.60 -3.29
C ASP A 233 23.44 -5.75 -4.15
N ARG A 234 22.23 -5.62 -4.71
CA ARG A 234 21.64 -6.63 -5.60
C ARG A 234 22.28 -6.63 -6.99
N VAL A 235 22.68 -5.49 -7.53
CA VAL A 235 23.43 -5.40 -8.80
C VAL A 235 24.84 -5.95 -8.60
N ASP A 236 25.55 -5.58 -7.53
CA ASP A 236 26.90 -6.05 -7.21
C ASP A 236 26.94 -7.57 -7.02
N SER A 237 25.88 -8.15 -6.48
CA SER A 237 25.71 -9.60 -6.34
C SER A 237 25.18 -10.31 -7.60
N GLY A 238 24.99 -9.60 -8.72
CA GLY A 238 24.51 -10.14 -9.99
C GLY A 238 23.02 -10.54 -10.00
N ARG A 239 22.24 -10.10 -9.02
CA ARG A 239 20.83 -10.43 -8.90
C ARG A 239 19.90 -9.48 -9.67
N TYR A 240 20.31 -8.22 -9.81
CA TYR A 240 19.59 -7.20 -10.57
C TYR A 240 20.46 -6.68 -11.71
N ALA A 241 19.82 -6.28 -12.81
CA ALA A 241 20.50 -5.71 -13.96
C ALA A 241 20.77 -4.20 -13.79
N ALA A 242 19.95 -3.50 -13.00
CA ALA A 242 20.05 -2.07 -12.78
C ALA A 242 19.53 -1.67 -11.41
N VAL A 243 19.96 -0.51 -10.92
CA VAL A 243 19.49 0.13 -9.69
C VAL A 243 18.36 1.09 -10.03
N ILE A 244 17.22 0.97 -9.39
CA ILE A 244 16.20 2.03 -9.42
C ILE A 244 16.68 3.16 -8.53
N ARG A 245 16.77 4.38 -9.11
CA ARG A 245 17.16 5.61 -8.41
C ARG A 245 15.97 6.55 -8.33
N TYR A 246 15.77 7.14 -7.18
CA TYR A 246 14.67 8.07 -6.98
C TYR A 246 14.68 9.21 -8.00
N ALA A 247 15.81 9.91 -8.10
CA ALA A 247 15.92 11.10 -8.94
C ALA A 247 15.76 10.81 -10.45
N GLU A 248 16.18 9.61 -10.89
CA GLU A 248 16.22 9.25 -12.31
C GLU A 248 14.94 8.53 -12.76
N HIS A 249 14.32 7.73 -11.89
CA HIS A 249 13.26 6.81 -12.29
C HIS A 249 11.92 7.07 -11.57
N VAL A 250 11.94 7.36 -10.26
CA VAL A 250 10.71 7.49 -9.47
C VAL A 250 10.16 8.91 -9.49
N ARG A 251 11.02 9.92 -9.32
CA ARG A 251 10.61 11.32 -9.28
C ARG A 251 9.92 11.79 -10.58
N PRO A 252 10.41 11.48 -11.81
CA PRO A 252 9.70 11.88 -13.04
C PRO A 252 8.27 11.30 -13.09
N ILE A 253 8.10 10.04 -12.71
CA ILE A 253 6.78 9.39 -12.63
C ILE A 253 5.90 10.11 -11.59
N ALA A 254 6.46 10.46 -10.44
CA ALA A 254 5.76 11.19 -9.38
C ALA A 254 5.29 12.57 -9.86
N ASP A 255 6.19 13.31 -10.51
CA ASP A 255 5.90 14.64 -11.05
C ASP A 255 4.79 14.58 -12.13
N ALA A 256 4.82 13.56 -13.00
CA ALA A 256 3.79 13.32 -14.01
C ALA A 256 2.41 13.02 -13.37
N ILE A 257 2.37 12.18 -12.33
CA ILE A 257 1.14 11.87 -11.59
C ILE A 257 0.58 13.12 -10.89
N ASP A 258 1.44 13.91 -10.24
CA ASP A 258 0.99 15.14 -9.56
C ASP A 258 0.47 16.19 -10.54
N ALA A 259 1.08 16.31 -11.71
CA ALA A 259 0.59 17.20 -12.78
C ALA A 259 -0.84 16.84 -13.24
N LEU A 260 -1.16 15.55 -13.35
CA LEU A 260 -2.50 15.06 -13.71
C LEU A 260 -3.57 15.41 -12.68
N VAL A 261 -3.21 15.51 -11.41
CA VAL A 261 -4.16 15.85 -10.33
C VAL A 261 -4.30 17.36 -10.17
N ALA A 262 -3.30 18.13 -10.56
CA ALA A 262 -3.33 19.60 -10.54
C ALA A 262 -4.17 20.18 -11.69
N SER A 263 -4.32 19.43 -12.80
CA SER A 263 -5.15 19.87 -13.93
C SER A 263 -6.63 19.63 -13.63
N PRO A 264 -7.51 20.65 -13.69
CA PRO A 264 -8.94 20.44 -13.58
C PRO A 264 -9.41 19.53 -14.74
N ALA A 265 -10.24 18.53 -14.41
CA ALA A 265 -10.89 17.66 -15.39
C ALA A 265 -11.92 18.43 -16.22
#